data_67a044c33da7693c2d2be3a918951572
#
_entry.id   67a044c33da7693c2d2be3a918951572
#
_cell.length_a   1.000
_cell.length_b   1.000
_cell.length_c   1.000
_cell.angle_alpha   90.00
_cell.angle_beta   90.00
_cell.angle_gamma   90.00
#
_symmetry.space_group_name_H-M   'P 1'
#
loop_
_entity.id
_entity.type
_entity.pdbx_description
1 polymer ?
#
loop_
_entity_poly.entity_id
_entity_poly.type
_entity_poly.pdbx_seq_one_letter_code
_entity_poly.pdbx_strand_id
1 'polypeptide(L)'
;MVLLGAFASIMIKSMITLNSVYTQTATAVEATQYEVDCEYPEGISEPKRMRVTCYTASEDAVTASGAIVREGIVAASRDYMDYGVILYDEDMNFVGFFEVKDTGAGIDTDGDGKGDSIKKGLSIDVYRDTLDRCYDWIEEYGDYMYVQFVEGKG
;
A
#
# COMPACT_ATOMS: atom_id res chain seq x y z
N MET A 1 -20.47 3.16 -24.79
CA MET A 1 -19.71 2.06 -24.15
C MET A 1 -18.58 1.59 -25.07
N VAL A 2 -17.72 2.47 -25.56
CA VAL A 2 -16.62 2.14 -26.50
C VAL A 2 -15.29 2.83 -26.15
N LEU A 3 -15.23 3.69 -25.13
CA LEU A 3 -13.99 4.41 -24.78
C LEU A 3 -13.06 3.71 -23.78
N LEU A 4 -13.53 2.73 -22.98
CA LEU A 4 -12.65 2.02 -22.02
C LEU A 4 -11.73 0.98 -22.67
N GLY A 5 -12.09 0.44 -23.84
CA GLY A 5 -11.29 -0.57 -24.54
C GLY A 5 -10.03 -0.03 -25.23
N ALA A 6 -10.01 1.25 -25.57
CA ALA A 6 -8.90 1.85 -26.32
C ALA A 6 -7.67 2.18 -25.45
N PHE A 7 -7.88 2.56 -24.19
CA PHE A 7 -6.78 2.89 -23.28
C PHE A 7 -5.99 1.67 -22.81
N ALA A 8 -6.68 0.55 -22.50
CA ALA A 8 -6.02 -0.70 -22.13
C ALA A 8 -5.15 -1.27 -23.25
N SER A 9 -5.62 -1.14 -24.51
CA SER A 9 -4.89 -1.63 -25.70
C SER A 9 -3.62 -0.81 -26.00
N ILE A 10 -3.60 0.49 -25.67
CA ILE A 10 -2.43 1.35 -25.89
C ILE A 10 -1.34 1.06 -24.84
N MET A 11 -1.73 0.85 -23.60
CA MET A 11 -0.77 0.53 -22.52
C MET A 11 -0.12 -0.85 -22.74
N ILE A 12 -0.89 -1.87 -23.12
CA ILE A 12 -0.36 -3.21 -23.42
C ILE A 12 0.58 -3.19 -24.62
N LYS A 13 0.26 -2.42 -25.68
CA LYS A 13 1.15 -2.26 -26.83
C LYS A 13 2.44 -1.53 -26.50
N SER A 14 2.40 -0.54 -25.60
CA SER A 14 3.60 0.17 -25.14
C SER A 14 4.54 -0.75 -24.35
N MET A 15 4.01 -1.61 -23.46
CA MET A 15 4.82 -2.58 -22.72
C MET A 15 5.40 -3.68 -23.61
N ILE A 16 4.65 -4.18 -24.61
CA ILE A 16 5.13 -5.19 -25.55
C ILE A 16 6.23 -4.62 -26.46
N THR A 17 6.14 -3.33 -26.83
CA THR A 17 7.16 -2.68 -27.65
C THR A 17 8.46 -2.44 -26.88
N LEU A 18 8.40 -2.11 -25.58
CA LEU A 18 9.59 -2.03 -24.72
C LEU A 18 10.28 -3.41 -24.56
N ASN A 19 9.53 -4.48 -24.31
CA ASN A 19 10.10 -5.82 -24.20
C ASN A 19 10.72 -6.32 -25.52
N SER A 20 10.17 -5.96 -26.67
CA SER A 20 10.67 -6.36 -27.98
C SER A 20 11.98 -5.66 -28.36
N VAL A 21 12.20 -4.43 -27.89
CA VAL A 21 13.47 -3.71 -28.10
C VAL A 21 14.58 -4.26 -27.20
N TYR A 22 14.22 -4.76 -26.00
CA TYR A 22 15.20 -5.36 -25.08
C TYR A 22 15.70 -6.74 -25.51
N THR A 23 14.91 -7.49 -26.28
CA THR A 23 15.30 -8.86 -26.71
C THR A 23 16.14 -8.91 -27.97
N GLN A 24 16.28 -7.81 -28.73
CA GLN A 24 17.04 -7.83 -29.99
C GLN A 24 18.50 -7.37 -29.90
N THR A 25 18.96 -6.89 -28.72
CA THR A 25 20.37 -6.46 -28.53
C THR A 25 21.17 -7.35 -27.58
N ALA A 26 20.66 -8.54 -27.24
CA ALA A 26 21.38 -9.51 -26.41
C ALA A 26 22.34 -10.38 -27.25
N THR A 27 23.33 -9.76 -27.88
CA THR A 27 24.53 -10.43 -28.31
C THR A 27 25.72 -9.80 -27.59
N ALA A 28 26.15 -10.50 -26.52
CA ALA A 28 27.47 -10.35 -25.87
C ALA A 28 27.90 -8.92 -25.51
N VAL A 29 27.20 -8.34 -24.53
CA VAL A 29 27.80 -7.37 -23.62
C VAL A 29 27.54 -7.90 -22.21
N GLU A 30 28.62 -8.00 -21.41
CA GLU A 30 28.53 -8.31 -19.98
C GLU A 30 27.36 -7.55 -19.36
N ALA A 31 26.48 -8.28 -18.68
CA ALA A 31 25.38 -7.70 -17.94
C ALA A 31 25.94 -6.79 -16.84
N THR A 32 26.27 -5.57 -17.19
CA THR A 32 26.38 -4.49 -16.22
C THR A 32 24.98 -4.32 -15.64
N GLN A 33 24.80 -4.80 -14.44
CA GLN A 33 23.64 -4.61 -13.63
C GLN A 33 23.52 -3.10 -13.41
N TYR A 34 22.73 -2.43 -14.25
CA TYR A 34 22.35 -1.06 -14.00
C TYR A 34 21.34 -1.11 -12.84
N GLU A 35 21.82 -0.89 -11.62
CA GLU A 35 20.94 -0.40 -10.56
C GLU A 35 20.43 0.96 -11.05
N VAL A 36 19.22 0.97 -11.57
CA VAL A 36 18.49 2.23 -11.79
C VAL A 36 18.09 2.70 -10.41
N ASP A 37 18.86 3.62 -9.84
CA ASP A 37 18.49 4.35 -8.63
C ASP A 37 17.25 5.18 -8.99
N CYS A 38 16.07 4.60 -8.83
CA CYS A 38 14.81 5.30 -8.98
C CYS A 38 14.61 6.12 -7.70
N GLU A 39 15.10 7.36 -7.67
CA GLU A 39 14.70 8.30 -6.63
C GLU A 39 13.18 8.55 -6.76
N TYR A 40 12.45 8.21 -5.70
CA TYR A 40 11.04 8.57 -5.60
C TYR A 40 10.93 10.09 -5.48
N PRO A 41 9.87 10.71 -6.04
CA PRO A 41 9.63 12.13 -5.87
C PRO A 41 9.56 12.52 -4.38
N GLU A 42 9.97 13.75 -4.06
CA GLU A 42 9.88 14.29 -2.70
C GLU A 42 8.47 14.10 -2.12
N GLY A 43 8.39 13.63 -0.89
CA GLY A 43 7.13 13.31 -0.22
C GLY A 43 6.51 11.95 -0.55
N ILE A 44 7.15 11.13 -1.40
CA ILE A 44 6.70 9.77 -1.70
C ILE A 44 7.77 8.77 -1.25
N SER A 45 7.40 7.86 -0.34
CA SER A 45 8.32 6.81 0.12
C SER A 45 8.47 5.70 -0.93
N GLU A 46 9.55 4.93 -0.82
CA GLU A 46 9.63 3.64 -1.49
C GLU A 46 8.55 2.68 -0.94
N PRO A 47 7.89 1.84 -1.78
CA PRO A 47 6.99 0.80 -1.31
C PRO A 47 7.74 -0.20 -0.41
N LYS A 48 7.23 -0.43 0.80
CA LYS A 48 7.82 -1.33 1.78
C LYS A 48 6.86 -2.48 2.06
N ARG A 49 7.35 -3.73 2.02
CA ARG A 49 6.57 -4.89 2.43
C ARG A 49 6.31 -4.82 3.93
N MET A 50 5.04 -4.74 4.31
CA MET A 50 4.60 -4.61 5.70
C MET A 50 3.44 -5.57 5.98
N ARG A 51 3.21 -5.83 7.25
CA ARG A 51 1.98 -6.51 7.65
C ARG A 51 0.81 -5.54 7.54
N VAL A 52 -0.25 -5.95 6.85
CA VAL A 52 -1.49 -5.18 6.68
C VAL A 52 -2.62 -6.02 7.22
N THR A 53 -3.19 -5.59 8.34
CA THR A 53 -4.34 -6.26 8.97
C THR A 53 -5.57 -5.38 8.85
N CYS A 54 -6.70 -5.83 9.41
CA CYS A 54 -7.94 -5.08 9.38
C CYS A 54 -8.47 -4.86 10.78
N TYR A 55 -9.19 -3.75 10.95
CA TYR A 55 -9.97 -3.48 12.17
C TYR A 55 -11.37 -2.98 11.85
N THR A 56 -12.25 -3.11 12.80
CA THR A 56 -13.61 -2.56 12.77
C THR A 56 -13.83 -1.63 13.96
N ALA A 57 -14.77 -0.70 13.80
CA ALA A 57 -15.22 0.18 14.88
C ALA A 57 -16.70 0.50 14.67
N SER A 58 -17.37 1.11 15.66
CA SER A 58 -18.73 1.62 15.48
C SER A 58 -18.74 2.77 14.45
N GLU A 59 -19.86 2.94 13.73
CA GLU A 59 -20.01 3.95 12.67
C GLU A 59 -19.75 5.40 13.13
N ASP A 60 -19.92 5.68 14.41
CA ASP A 60 -19.70 6.97 15.05
C ASP A 60 -18.33 7.08 15.75
N ALA A 61 -17.48 6.07 15.64
CA ALA A 61 -16.17 6.09 16.26
C ALA A 61 -15.30 7.22 15.71
N VAL A 62 -14.58 7.88 16.63
CA VAL A 62 -13.67 8.97 16.30
C VAL A 62 -12.24 8.43 16.28
N THR A 63 -11.55 8.63 15.16
CA THR A 63 -10.15 8.24 14.98
C THR A 63 -9.20 9.13 15.77
N ALA A 64 -7.92 8.75 15.82
CA ALA A 64 -6.90 9.53 16.51
C ALA A 64 -6.68 10.95 15.92
N SER A 65 -7.05 11.18 14.66
CA SER A 65 -7.04 12.50 14.03
C SER A 65 -8.28 13.35 14.33
N GLY A 66 -9.29 12.78 14.99
CA GLY A 66 -10.58 13.43 15.23
C GLY A 66 -11.60 13.27 14.10
N ALA A 67 -11.28 12.54 13.04
CA ALA A 67 -12.23 12.22 11.97
C ALA A 67 -13.18 11.10 12.40
N ILE A 68 -14.39 11.07 11.85
CA ILE A 68 -15.28 9.91 11.96
C ILE A 68 -14.68 8.78 11.11
N VAL A 69 -14.68 7.57 11.66
CA VAL A 69 -14.17 6.38 10.96
C VAL A 69 -15.00 6.11 9.71
N ARG A 70 -14.34 5.72 8.61
CA ARG A 70 -14.99 5.41 7.33
C ARG A 70 -14.08 4.55 6.47
N GLU A 71 -14.63 3.92 5.44
CA GLU A 71 -13.84 3.24 4.41
C GLU A 71 -12.80 4.19 3.80
N GLY A 72 -11.63 3.64 3.46
CA GLY A 72 -10.49 4.41 2.97
C GLY A 72 -9.57 4.98 4.06
N ILE A 73 -9.84 4.68 5.34
CA ILE A 73 -8.96 5.04 6.46
C ILE A 73 -8.09 3.84 6.85
N VAL A 74 -6.85 4.14 7.25
CA VAL A 74 -5.94 3.19 7.89
C VAL A 74 -5.42 3.74 9.21
N ALA A 75 -5.14 2.81 10.15
CA ALA A 75 -4.35 3.09 11.33
C ALA A 75 -2.88 2.77 11.06
N ALA A 76 -2.00 3.72 11.34
CA ALA A 76 -0.55 3.60 11.16
C ALA A 76 0.20 4.25 12.32
N SER A 77 1.55 4.28 12.25
CA SER A 77 2.34 5.06 13.21
C SER A 77 1.91 6.54 13.18
N ARG A 78 1.92 7.17 14.35
CA ARG A 78 1.58 8.58 14.50
C ARG A 78 2.43 9.52 13.63
N ASP A 79 3.64 9.08 13.29
CA ASP A 79 4.55 9.85 12.43
C ASP A 79 4.01 10.03 11.00
N TYR A 80 3.07 9.17 10.57
CA TYR A 80 2.40 9.22 9.27
C TYR A 80 0.99 9.81 9.33
N MET A 81 0.60 10.45 10.46
CA MET A 81 -0.73 11.05 10.54
C MET A 81 -0.95 12.03 9.38
N ASP A 82 -2.13 11.95 8.74
CA ASP A 82 -2.55 12.72 7.56
C ASP A 82 -1.79 12.42 6.25
N TYR A 83 -0.91 11.41 6.24
CA TYR A 83 -0.33 10.90 4.99
C TYR A 83 -1.37 10.09 4.19
N GLY A 84 -1.22 10.12 2.86
CA GLY A 84 -1.81 9.12 1.98
C GLY A 84 -1.05 7.80 2.07
N VAL A 85 -1.74 6.70 1.79
CA VAL A 85 -1.16 5.35 1.71
C VAL A 85 -1.63 4.70 0.41
N ILE A 86 -0.69 4.23 -0.39
CA ILE A 86 -0.97 3.37 -1.52
C ILE A 86 -0.64 1.94 -1.11
N LEU A 87 -1.58 1.02 -1.35
CA LEU A 87 -1.38 -0.40 -1.14
C LEU A 87 -1.24 -1.14 -2.47
N TYR A 88 -0.30 -2.05 -2.50
CA TYR A 88 -0.09 -3.00 -3.58
C TYR A 88 -0.08 -4.41 -2.99
N ASP A 89 -0.60 -5.38 -3.74
CA ASP A 89 -0.51 -6.80 -3.36
C ASP A 89 0.94 -7.32 -3.45
N GLU A 90 1.14 -8.61 -3.14
CA GLU A 90 2.47 -9.25 -3.21
C GLU A 90 3.07 -9.27 -4.63
N ASP A 91 2.24 -9.15 -5.67
CA ASP A 91 2.66 -9.06 -7.08
C ASP A 91 2.82 -7.61 -7.57
N MET A 92 2.76 -6.63 -6.67
CA MET A 92 2.83 -5.19 -6.95
C MET A 92 1.66 -4.66 -7.79
N ASN A 93 0.49 -5.32 -7.79
CA ASN A 93 -0.71 -4.75 -8.37
C ASN A 93 -1.32 -3.73 -7.41
N PHE A 94 -1.81 -2.62 -7.96
CA PHE A 94 -2.48 -1.59 -7.19
C PHE A 94 -3.79 -2.10 -6.57
N VAL A 95 -3.90 -1.99 -5.25
CA VAL A 95 -5.09 -2.39 -4.47
C VAL A 95 -5.95 -1.19 -4.12
N GLY A 96 -5.36 -0.09 -3.68
CA GLY A 96 -6.13 1.08 -3.31
C GLY A 96 -5.30 2.22 -2.73
N PHE A 97 -5.98 3.37 -2.60
CA PHE A 97 -5.47 4.54 -1.91
C PHE A 97 -6.25 4.77 -0.62
N PHE A 98 -5.54 5.04 0.46
CA PHE A 98 -6.08 5.22 1.80
C PHE A 98 -5.50 6.46 2.46
N GLU A 99 -6.09 6.90 3.59
CA GLU A 99 -5.61 8.00 4.39
C GLU A 99 -5.25 7.52 5.80
N VAL A 100 -4.11 7.92 6.32
CA VAL A 100 -3.76 7.69 7.72
C VAL A 100 -4.53 8.70 8.59
N LYS A 101 -5.59 8.23 9.24
CA LYS A 101 -6.42 9.03 10.13
C LYS A 101 -6.52 8.44 11.53
N ASP A 102 -5.96 7.24 11.72
CA ASP A 102 -6.01 6.56 13.00
C ASP A 102 -4.64 6.02 13.40
N THR A 103 -4.54 5.58 14.65
CA THR A 103 -3.37 4.90 15.21
C THR A 103 -3.83 3.66 15.96
N GLY A 104 -2.93 2.73 16.16
CA GLY A 104 -3.23 1.50 16.87
C GLY A 104 -2.02 0.95 17.62
N ALA A 105 -2.24 -0.15 18.30
CA ALA A 105 -1.18 -0.91 18.95
C ALA A 105 -0.59 -1.96 17.97
N GLY A 106 -1.46 -2.62 17.18
CA GLY A 106 -1.07 -3.75 16.35
C GLY A 106 -0.79 -5.00 17.19
N ILE A 107 0.11 -5.85 16.70
CA ILE A 107 0.54 -7.05 17.43
C ILE A 107 1.72 -6.75 18.36
N ASP A 108 1.90 -7.62 19.36
CA ASP A 108 3.08 -7.64 20.24
C ASP A 108 4.29 -8.18 19.47
N THR A 109 5.36 -7.38 19.36
CA THR A 109 6.58 -7.75 18.63
C THR A 109 7.76 -8.09 19.54
N ASP A 110 7.67 -7.82 20.82
CA ASP A 110 8.75 -8.05 21.79
C ASP A 110 8.37 -8.99 22.97
N GLY A 111 7.12 -9.46 23.02
CA GLY A 111 6.65 -10.46 23.98
C GLY A 111 6.29 -9.89 25.36
N ASP A 112 6.07 -8.58 25.47
CA ASP A 112 5.68 -7.93 26.74
C ASP A 112 4.16 -7.99 27.00
N GLY A 113 3.40 -8.58 26.09
CA GLY A 113 1.93 -8.72 26.15
C GLY A 113 1.18 -7.50 25.64
N LYS A 114 1.85 -6.49 25.06
CA LYS A 114 1.25 -5.29 24.50
C LYS A 114 1.54 -5.16 23.01
N GLY A 115 0.53 -4.77 22.23
CA GLY A 115 0.73 -4.49 20.83
C GLY A 115 1.60 -3.25 20.62
N ASP A 116 2.53 -3.32 19.66
CA ASP A 116 3.47 -2.25 19.37
C ASP A 116 3.86 -2.16 17.88
N SER A 117 3.45 -3.12 17.05
CA SER A 117 3.87 -3.20 15.64
C SER A 117 3.49 -1.97 14.83
N ILE A 118 2.31 -1.40 15.03
CA ILE A 118 1.88 -0.16 14.35
C ILE A 118 2.73 1.01 14.81
N LYS A 119 2.92 1.17 16.11
CA LYS A 119 3.75 2.24 16.67
C LYS A 119 5.21 2.18 16.20
N LYS A 120 5.73 0.97 16.01
CA LYS A 120 7.09 0.73 15.48
C LYS A 120 7.17 0.85 13.94
N GLY A 121 6.06 1.12 13.25
CA GLY A 121 6.02 1.21 11.78
C GLY A 121 6.26 -0.13 11.07
N LEU A 122 5.88 -1.24 11.72
CA LEU A 122 6.03 -2.60 11.18
C LEU A 122 4.73 -3.13 10.57
N SER A 123 3.60 -2.53 10.91
CA SER A 123 2.29 -2.88 10.38
C SER A 123 1.38 -1.66 10.25
N ILE A 124 0.31 -1.83 9.48
CA ILE A 124 -0.84 -0.93 9.43
C ILE A 124 -2.13 -1.74 9.52
N ASP A 125 -3.22 -1.12 9.95
CA ASP A 125 -4.54 -1.74 10.00
C ASP A 125 -5.50 -0.98 9.09
N VAL A 126 -6.13 -1.67 8.14
CA VAL A 126 -7.14 -1.10 7.24
C VAL A 126 -8.50 -1.16 7.91
N TYR A 127 -9.23 -0.05 7.91
CA TYR A 127 -10.61 -0.05 8.41
C TYR A 127 -11.56 -0.74 7.42
N ARG A 128 -12.44 -1.58 7.96
CA ARG A 128 -13.62 -2.12 7.28
C ARG A 128 -14.82 -1.99 8.21
N ASP A 129 -15.99 -1.71 7.64
CA ASP A 129 -17.23 -1.46 8.39
C ASP A 129 -17.74 -2.70 9.15
N THR A 130 -17.39 -3.91 8.70
CA THR A 130 -17.76 -5.16 9.33
C THR A 130 -16.60 -6.14 9.46
N LEU A 131 -16.71 -7.04 10.43
CA LEU A 131 -15.73 -8.10 10.63
C LEU A 131 -15.67 -9.07 9.43
N ASP A 132 -16.81 -9.37 8.81
CA ASP A 132 -16.87 -10.22 7.61
C ASP A 132 -16.04 -9.61 6.48
N ARG A 133 -16.14 -8.29 6.24
CA ARG A 133 -15.33 -7.58 5.26
C ARG A 133 -13.85 -7.52 5.62
N CYS A 134 -13.51 -7.58 6.91
CA CYS A 134 -12.12 -7.78 7.33
C CYS A 134 -11.60 -9.16 6.92
N TYR A 135 -12.40 -10.21 7.11
CA TYR A 135 -12.01 -11.56 6.68
C TYR A 135 -11.90 -11.66 5.17
N ASP A 136 -12.87 -11.13 4.42
CA ASP A 136 -12.83 -11.09 2.95
C ASP A 136 -11.57 -10.38 2.45
N TRP A 137 -11.19 -9.27 3.07
CA TRP A 137 -9.96 -8.54 2.76
C TRP A 137 -8.69 -9.39 2.95
N ILE A 138 -8.58 -10.07 4.09
CA ILE A 138 -7.42 -10.91 4.38
C ILE A 138 -7.40 -12.15 3.48
N GLU A 139 -8.56 -12.72 3.12
CA GLU A 139 -8.66 -13.82 2.17
C GLU A 139 -8.23 -13.40 0.76
N GLU A 140 -8.60 -12.19 0.32
CA GLU A 140 -8.30 -11.68 -1.02
C GLU A 140 -6.83 -11.24 -1.17
N TYR A 141 -6.25 -10.52 -0.19
CA TYR A 141 -4.95 -9.88 -0.32
C TYR A 141 -3.86 -10.47 0.60
N GLY A 142 -4.21 -11.36 1.54
CA GLY A 142 -3.30 -11.83 2.57
C GLY A 142 -3.06 -10.80 3.68
N ASP A 143 -2.13 -11.10 4.58
CA ASP A 143 -1.74 -10.23 5.69
C ASP A 143 -0.38 -9.53 5.48
N TYR A 144 0.17 -9.59 4.26
CA TYR A 144 1.36 -8.85 3.84
C TYR A 144 1.11 -8.18 2.50
N MET A 145 1.49 -6.92 2.41
CA MET A 145 1.34 -6.08 1.22
C MET A 145 2.51 -5.12 1.12
N TYR A 146 2.69 -4.50 -0.06
CA TYR A 146 3.59 -3.36 -0.19
C TYR A 146 2.83 -2.07 0.12
N VAL A 147 3.39 -1.30 1.04
CA VAL A 147 2.82 -0.05 1.58
C VAL A 147 3.72 1.11 1.18
N GLN A 148 3.16 2.09 0.50
CA GLN A 148 3.85 3.30 0.08
C GLN A 148 3.18 4.51 0.73
N PHE A 149 3.93 5.28 1.50
CA PHE A 149 3.43 6.51 2.11
C PHE A 149 3.64 7.70 1.18
N VAL A 150 2.63 8.56 1.12
CA VAL A 150 2.61 9.79 0.34
C VAL A 150 2.34 10.93 1.29
N GLU A 151 3.28 11.87 1.40
CA GLU A 151 3.11 13.02 2.28
C GLU A 151 1.87 13.82 1.91
N GLY A 152 1.01 14.07 2.89
CA GLY A 152 -0.18 14.90 2.71
C GLY A 152 0.24 16.36 2.50
N LYS A 153 -0.31 17.00 1.48
CA LYS A 153 -0.17 18.47 1.39
C LYS A 153 -1.07 19.07 2.46
N GLY A 154 -0.46 19.57 3.54
CA GLY A 154 -1.14 20.32 4.61
C GLY A 154 -1.88 21.54 4.08
#